data_4d6811bdc2c4b0d438fa2cc0b2635678
#
_entry.id   4d6811bdc2c4b0d438fa2cc0b2635678
#
_cell.length_a   1.000
_cell.length_b   1.000
_cell.length_c   1.000
_cell.angle_alpha   90.00
_cell.angle_beta   90.00
_cell.angle_gamma   90.00
#
_symmetry.space_group_name_H-M   'P 1'
#
loop_
_entity.id
_entity.type
_entity.pdbx_description
1 polymer ?
#
loop_
_entity_poly.entity_id
_entity_poly.type
_entity_poly.pdbx_seq_one_letter_code
_entity_poly.pdbx_strand_id
1 'polypeptide(L)'
;MDRTKKEEGGEGMQSMDEIYQNYAKMVYKYLLLQTHSEALAEELTQETFYQAVKSIDRFDGTCKLSTWLCAIAKHQLQAYRRKHPPQESLEDYKELPGTGVEAEIFSSERRVELMKKLHLCPEPYREILYLRIFGSLSFKEIGEIMGKTENWARVTFYRAKERLKKEMSENE
;
A
#
# COMPACT_ATOMS: atom_id res chain seq x y z
N MET A 1 15.97 -35.23 39.96
CA MET A 1 15.82 -35.57 38.54
C MET A 1 15.07 -34.42 37.84
N ASP A 2 15.86 -33.61 37.27
CA ASP A 2 15.45 -32.33 36.67
C ASP A 2 14.95 -32.57 35.24
N ARG A 3 13.68 -32.30 34.98
CA ARG A 3 13.13 -32.30 33.65
C ARG A 3 12.98 -30.84 33.21
N THR A 4 14.05 -30.31 32.63
CA THR A 4 14.00 -29.09 31.85
C THR A 4 13.03 -29.26 30.70
N LYS A 5 11.87 -28.65 30.81
CA LYS A 5 10.95 -28.44 29.71
C LYS A 5 11.60 -27.46 28.73
N LYS A 6 11.96 -27.97 27.57
CA LYS A 6 12.33 -27.23 26.38
C LYS A 6 11.10 -26.44 25.95
N GLU A 7 11.12 -25.15 26.18
CA GLU A 7 10.16 -24.22 25.57
C GLU A 7 10.55 -24.11 24.10
N GLU A 8 9.85 -24.85 23.28
CA GLU A 8 9.87 -24.63 21.81
C GLU A 8 9.16 -23.33 21.56
N GLY A 9 9.92 -22.36 21.00
CA GLY A 9 9.43 -21.06 20.62
C GLY A 9 8.33 -21.16 19.56
N GLY A 10 7.08 -21.02 20.02
CA GLY A 10 6.03 -20.56 19.13
C GLY A 10 6.31 -19.09 18.83
N GLU A 11 6.55 -18.76 17.57
CA GLU A 11 6.44 -17.38 17.09
C GLU A 11 5.01 -16.95 17.39
N GLY A 12 4.83 -16.22 18.48
CA GLY A 12 3.54 -15.76 18.95
C GLY A 12 2.92 -14.88 17.86
N MET A 13 1.72 -15.22 17.43
CA MET A 13 0.91 -14.38 16.54
C MET A 13 0.88 -12.97 17.13
N GLN A 14 1.37 -11.98 16.38
CA GLN A 14 1.40 -10.59 16.80
C GLN A 14 0.00 -10.16 17.27
N SER A 15 -0.08 -9.42 18.36
CA SER A 15 -1.34 -8.89 18.81
C SER A 15 -1.88 -7.88 17.76
N MET A 16 -3.20 -7.67 17.73
CA MET A 16 -3.78 -6.69 16.81
C MET A 16 -3.25 -5.28 17.04
N ASP A 17 -2.88 -4.94 18.29
CA ASP A 17 -2.26 -3.66 18.60
C ASP A 17 -0.87 -3.53 17.97
N GLU A 18 -0.06 -4.57 18.03
CA GLU A 18 1.25 -4.62 17.36
C GLU A 18 1.11 -4.55 15.84
N ILE A 19 0.15 -5.27 15.26
CA ILE A 19 -0.17 -5.22 13.84
C ILE A 19 -0.57 -3.82 13.43
N TYR A 20 -1.43 -3.17 14.19
CA TYR A 20 -1.83 -1.79 13.92
C TYR A 20 -0.63 -0.85 13.97
N GLN A 21 0.18 -0.88 15.04
CA GLN A 21 1.35 -0.04 15.18
C GLN A 21 2.36 -0.22 14.05
N ASN A 22 2.57 -1.45 13.58
CA ASN A 22 3.55 -1.77 12.56
C ASN A 22 3.07 -1.46 11.13
N TYR A 23 1.77 -1.56 10.85
CA TYR A 23 1.24 -1.52 9.48
C TYR A 23 0.26 -0.37 9.19
N ALA A 24 -0.28 0.32 10.20
CA ALA A 24 -1.27 1.38 10.00
C ALA A 24 -0.75 2.50 9.09
N LYS A 25 0.51 2.90 9.29
CA LYS A 25 1.14 3.94 8.48
C LYS A 25 1.30 3.53 7.01
N MET A 26 1.64 2.28 6.75
CA MET A 26 1.75 1.73 5.39
C MET A 26 0.37 1.71 4.70
N VAL A 27 -0.65 1.22 5.38
CA VAL A 27 -2.02 1.16 4.86
C VAL A 27 -2.56 2.56 4.60
N TYR A 28 -2.36 3.49 5.54
CA TYR A 28 -2.75 4.89 5.39
C TYR A 28 -2.09 5.55 4.17
N LYS A 29 -0.77 5.40 4.02
CA LYS A 29 -0.05 5.93 2.85
C LYS A 29 -0.58 5.38 1.54
N TYR A 30 -0.81 4.07 1.47
CA TYR A 30 -1.40 3.43 0.29
C TYR A 30 -2.77 4.05 -0.05
N LEU A 31 -3.64 4.17 0.94
CA LEU A 31 -4.98 4.72 0.75
C LEU A 31 -4.94 6.23 0.42
N LEU A 32 -4.05 7.00 1.07
CA LEU A 32 -3.88 8.42 0.78
C LEU A 32 -3.47 8.66 -0.67
N LEU A 33 -2.55 7.86 -1.19
CA LEU A 33 -2.11 7.94 -2.58
C LEU A 33 -3.22 7.55 -3.57
N GLN A 34 -4.16 6.72 -3.16
CA GLN A 34 -5.29 6.31 -3.99
C GLN A 34 -6.49 7.27 -3.92
N THR A 35 -6.68 7.91 -2.78
CA THR A 35 -7.87 8.75 -2.52
C THR A 35 -7.60 10.24 -2.67
N HIS A 36 -6.35 10.66 -2.48
CA HIS A 36 -5.94 12.07 -2.40
C HIS A 36 -6.70 12.88 -1.34
N SER A 37 -7.25 12.21 -0.35
CA SER A 37 -8.02 12.78 0.75
C SER A 37 -7.57 12.18 2.08
N GLU A 38 -7.05 13.02 2.98
CA GLU A 38 -6.63 12.58 4.31
C GLU A 38 -7.79 11.98 5.10
N ALA A 39 -8.93 12.68 5.12
CA ALA A 39 -10.10 12.23 5.85
C ALA A 39 -10.59 10.86 5.35
N LEU A 40 -10.64 10.66 4.04
CA LEU A 40 -11.05 9.39 3.45
C LEU A 40 -10.00 8.30 3.68
N ALA A 41 -8.72 8.63 3.58
CA ALA A 41 -7.64 7.68 3.86
C ALA A 41 -7.65 7.21 5.30
N GLU A 42 -7.91 8.11 6.26
CA GLU A 42 -8.07 7.76 7.68
C GLU A 42 -9.27 6.85 7.90
N GLU A 43 -10.42 7.20 7.37
CA GLU A 43 -11.65 6.39 7.47
C GLU A 43 -11.45 4.99 6.90
N LEU A 44 -10.89 4.87 5.70
CA LEU A 44 -10.64 3.57 5.07
C LEU A 44 -9.53 2.78 5.76
N THR A 45 -8.55 3.45 6.38
CA THR A 45 -7.54 2.78 7.22
C THR A 45 -8.19 2.16 8.44
N GLN A 46 -9.03 2.89 9.16
CA GLN A 46 -9.77 2.36 10.31
C GLN A 46 -10.67 1.19 9.90
N GLU A 47 -11.41 1.31 8.81
CA GLU A 47 -12.25 0.23 8.30
C GLU A 47 -11.42 -0.99 7.88
N THR A 48 -10.25 -0.80 7.29
CA THR A 48 -9.33 -1.89 6.96
C THR A 48 -8.93 -2.69 8.19
N PHE A 49 -8.52 -2.02 9.27
CA PHE A 49 -8.14 -2.71 10.50
C PHE A 49 -9.33 -3.30 11.24
N TYR A 50 -10.49 -2.69 11.17
CA TYR A 50 -11.73 -3.27 11.70
C TYR A 50 -12.06 -4.60 10.99
N GLN A 51 -11.97 -4.65 9.67
CA GLN A 51 -12.15 -5.88 8.91
C GLN A 51 -11.04 -6.89 9.17
N ALA A 52 -9.81 -6.43 9.36
CA ALA A 52 -8.69 -7.30 9.72
C ALA A 52 -8.93 -7.99 11.07
N VAL A 53 -9.37 -7.27 12.10
CA VAL A 53 -9.76 -7.86 13.40
C VAL A 53 -10.80 -8.96 13.23
N LYS A 54 -11.83 -8.69 12.43
CA LYS A 54 -12.92 -9.66 12.19
C LYS A 54 -12.48 -10.93 11.45
N SER A 55 -11.43 -10.85 10.67
CA SER A 55 -11.01 -11.92 9.77
C SER A 55 -9.63 -12.49 10.09
N ILE A 56 -8.98 -12.04 11.16
CA ILE A 56 -7.63 -12.49 11.53
C ILE A 56 -7.56 -14.01 11.76
N ASP A 57 -8.61 -14.61 12.28
CA ASP A 57 -8.69 -16.07 12.48
C ASP A 57 -8.68 -16.86 11.17
N ARG A 58 -8.97 -16.21 10.05
CA ARG A 58 -8.92 -16.80 8.70
C ARG A 58 -7.59 -16.57 8.00
N PHE A 59 -6.72 -15.77 8.59
CA PHE A 59 -5.38 -15.54 8.05
C PHE A 59 -4.53 -16.79 8.30
N ASP A 60 -4.21 -17.52 7.25
CA ASP A 60 -3.51 -18.80 7.28
C ASP A 60 -1.98 -18.69 7.11
N GLY A 61 -1.45 -17.47 6.97
CA GLY A 61 -0.02 -17.23 6.77
C GLY A 61 0.51 -17.61 5.38
N THR A 62 -0.35 -17.90 4.42
CA THR A 62 0.06 -18.21 3.03
C THR A 62 0.64 -17.02 2.29
N CYS A 63 0.37 -15.80 2.75
CA CYS A 63 0.96 -14.55 2.27
C CYS A 63 1.49 -13.72 3.45
N LYS A 64 2.26 -12.68 3.15
CA LYS A 64 2.69 -11.73 4.18
C LYS A 64 1.49 -10.96 4.74
N LEU A 65 1.57 -10.61 6.01
CA LEU A 65 0.53 -9.83 6.68
C LEU A 65 0.29 -8.47 5.98
N SER A 66 1.35 -7.82 5.49
CA SER A 66 1.25 -6.59 4.69
C SER A 66 0.42 -6.78 3.42
N THR A 67 0.60 -7.89 2.71
CA THR A 67 -0.17 -8.25 1.51
C THR A 67 -1.65 -8.43 1.83
N TRP A 68 -1.93 -9.16 2.89
CA TRP A 68 -3.29 -9.40 3.35
C TRP A 68 -4.01 -8.10 3.75
N LEU A 69 -3.33 -7.23 4.50
CA LEU A 69 -3.87 -5.91 4.87
C LEU A 69 -4.10 -5.01 3.64
N CYS A 70 -3.18 -4.99 2.69
CA CYS A 70 -3.35 -4.25 1.43
C CYS A 70 -4.54 -4.77 0.61
N ALA A 71 -4.76 -6.09 0.59
CA ALA A 71 -5.91 -6.68 -0.09
C ALA A 71 -7.24 -6.23 0.57
N ILE A 72 -7.30 -6.21 1.90
CA ILE A 72 -8.45 -5.68 2.63
C ILE A 72 -8.66 -4.19 2.30
N ALA A 73 -7.60 -3.38 2.38
CA ALA A 73 -7.64 -1.95 2.08
C ALA A 73 -8.17 -1.68 0.65
N LYS A 74 -7.68 -2.43 -0.32
CA LYS A 74 -8.14 -2.37 -1.70
C LYS A 74 -9.64 -2.68 -1.82
N HIS A 75 -10.12 -3.71 -1.14
CA HIS A 75 -11.53 -4.07 -1.12
C HIS A 75 -12.39 -2.96 -0.51
N GLN A 76 -11.95 -2.34 0.58
CA GLN A 76 -12.66 -1.22 1.20
C GLN A 76 -12.72 -0.01 0.27
N LEU A 77 -11.62 0.33 -0.39
CA LEU A 77 -11.57 1.40 -1.37
C LEU A 77 -12.50 1.14 -2.57
N GLN A 78 -12.51 -0.07 -3.10
CA GLN A 78 -13.41 -0.45 -4.19
C GLN A 78 -14.87 -0.40 -3.78
N ALA A 79 -15.20 -0.84 -2.56
CA ALA A 79 -16.56 -0.75 -2.01
C ALA A 79 -17.00 0.71 -1.85
N TYR A 80 -16.11 1.58 -1.36
CA TYR A 80 -16.36 3.01 -1.27
C TYR A 80 -16.63 3.64 -2.64
N ARG A 81 -15.78 3.38 -3.63
CA ARG A 81 -15.94 3.90 -4.99
C ARG A 81 -17.21 3.45 -5.69
N ARG A 82 -17.70 2.24 -5.40
CA ARG A 82 -19.00 1.77 -5.91
C ARG A 82 -20.18 2.54 -5.32
N LYS A 83 -20.08 2.92 -4.04
CA LYS A 83 -21.14 3.69 -3.35
C LYS A 83 -21.08 5.18 -3.68
N HIS A 84 -19.89 5.68 -4.02
CA HIS A 84 -19.62 7.08 -4.31
C HIS A 84 -18.91 7.18 -5.66
N PRO A 85 -19.63 7.00 -6.78
CA PRO A 85 -19.04 7.18 -8.11
C PRO A 85 -18.50 8.60 -8.26
N PRO A 86 -17.35 8.78 -8.93
CA PRO A 86 -16.74 10.10 -9.07
C PRO A 86 -17.74 11.04 -9.76
N GLN A 87 -18.15 12.08 -9.06
CA GLN A 87 -18.72 13.24 -9.69
C GLN A 87 -17.55 14.02 -10.29
N GLU A 88 -17.67 14.37 -11.56
CA GLU A 88 -16.70 15.21 -12.26
C GLU A 88 -16.66 16.61 -11.60
N SER A 89 -15.90 16.76 -10.54
CA SER A 89 -15.51 18.04 -10.00
C SER A 89 -13.99 18.12 -9.93
N LEU A 90 -13.43 18.91 -10.80
CA LEU A 90 -12.02 19.25 -10.94
C LEU A 90 -11.44 20.04 -9.75
N GLU A 91 -12.11 20.11 -8.59
CA GLU A 91 -11.78 21.10 -7.56
C GLU A 91 -11.09 20.59 -6.29
N ASP A 92 -10.75 19.31 -6.13
CA ASP A 92 -10.15 18.81 -4.90
C ASP A 92 -8.72 18.25 -5.06
N TYR A 93 -7.87 18.92 -5.83
CA TYR A 93 -6.42 18.71 -5.69
C TYR A 93 -5.88 19.53 -4.50
N LYS A 94 -6.23 19.12 -3.29
CA LYS A 94 -5.50 19.59 -2.12
C LYS A 94 -4.09 19.03 -2.16
N GLU A 95 -3.11 19.90 -1.96
CA GLU A 95 -1.71 19.50 -1.83
C GLU A 95 -1.58 18.36 -0.81
N LEU A 96 -0.97 17.27 -1.23
CA LEU A 96 -0.67 16.16 -0.33
C LEU A 96 0.24 16.68 0.79
N PRO A 97 -0.17 16.56 2.06
CA PRO A 97 0.70 16.95 3.16
C PRO A 97 1.96 16.10 3.12
N GLY A 98 3.10 16.74 3.31
CA GLY A 98 4.37 16.07 3.32
C GLY A 98 4.38 14.95 4.36
N THR A 99 4.32 13.70 3.93
CA THR A 99 4.46 12.55 4.81
C THR A 99 5.88 12.52 5.36
N GLY A 100 6.06 13.13 6.52
CA GLY A 100 7.31 13.03 7.24
C GLY A 100 7.55 11.59 7.65
N VAL A 101 8.43 10.91 6.98
CA VAL A 101 9.38 9.90 7.46
C VAL A 101 9.99 9.19 6.23
N GLU A 102 11.25 9.20 6.14
CA GLU A 102 12.25 8.70 5.19
C GLU A 102 12.91 9.81 4.38
N ALA A 103 13.35 10.82 5.14
CA ALA A 103 13.96 12.05 4.62
C ALA A 103 15.48 11.93 4.38
N GLU A 104 16.08 10.75 4.20
CA GLU A 104 17.54 10.66 4.18
C GLU A 104 18.21 10.35 2.83
N ILE A 105 17.47 10.09 1.74
CA ILE A 105 18.11 9.70 0.48
C ILE A 105 17.92 10.69 -0.67
N PHE A 106 16.92 11.56 -0.63
CA PHE A 106 16.66 12.55 -1.67
C PHE A 106 16.42 13.94 -1.09
N SER A 107 16.86 15.00 -1.79
CA SER A 107 16.42 16.35 -1.46
C SER A 107 14.88 16.42 -1.45
N SER A 108 14.32 17.25 -0.58
CA SER A 108 12.87 17.39 -0.46
C SER A 108 12.20 17.71 -1.80
N GLU A 109 12.87 18.48 -2.64
CA GLU A 109 12.40 18.86 -3.98
C GLU A 109 12.29 17.67 -4.94
N ARG A 110 13.33 16.83 -5.01
CA ARG A 110 13.33 15.62 -5.85
C ARG A 110 12.27 14.61 -5.40
N ARG A 111 12.04 14.52 -4.09
CA ARG A 111 10.98 13.66 -3.55
C ARG A 111 9.60 14.14 -3.97
N VAL A 112 9.33 15.42 -3.86
CA VAL A 112 8.06 16.01 -4.28
C VAL A 112 7.85 15.83 -5.78
N GLU A 113 8.89 16.05 -6.58
CA GLU A 113 8.83 15.84 -8.02
C GLU A 113 8.52 14.38 -8.37
N LEU A 114 9.22 13.43 -7.76
CA LEU A 114 8.94 12.00 -7.94
C LEU A 114 7.48 11.66 -7.60
N MET A 115 6.97 12.17 -6.49
CA MET A 115 5.59 11.92 -6.06
C MET A 115 4.57 12.54 -7.03
N LYS A 116 4.84 13.73 -7.57
CA LYS A 116 3.99 14.32 -8.62
C LYS A 116 3.97 13.45 -9.89
N LYS A 117 5.12 12.96 -10.32
CA LYS A 117 5.22 12.06 -11.49
C LYS A 117 4.50 10.73 -11.26
N LEU A 118 4.69 10.13 -10.08
CA LEU A 118 3.95 8.92 -9.70
C LEU A 118 2.44 9.15 -9.71
N HIS A 119 2.00 10.29 -9.20
CA HIS A 119 0.59 10.67 -9.18
C HIS A 119 -0.02 10.75 -10.57
N LEU A 120 0.74 11.28 -11.54
CA LEU A 120 0.32 11.42 -12.93
C LEU A 120 0.43 10.14 -13.76
N CYS A 121 1.07 9.08 -13.22
CA CYS A 121 1.12 7.80 -13.90
C CYS A 121 -0.28 7.24 -14.11
N PRO A 122 -0.60 6.77 -15.33
CA PRO A 122 -1.87 6.11 -15.58
C PRO A 122 -1.94 4.74 -14.90
N GLU A 123 -3.16 4.27 -14.61
CA GLU A 123 -3.36 2.89 -14.20
C GLU A 123 -3.08 1.91 -15.36
N PRO A 124 -2.56 0.71 -15.11
CA PRO A 124 -2.25 0.11 -13.80
C PRO A 124 -0.84 0.44 -13.28
N TYR A 125 -0.07 1.28 -13.96
CA TYR A 125 1.33 1.58 -13.62
C TYR A 125 1.46 2.22 -12.24
N ARG A 126 0.61 3.17 -11.94
CA ARG A 126 0.60 3.86 -10.63
C ARG A 126 0.39 2.87 -9.49
N GLU A 127 -0.63 2.04 -9.57
CA GLU A 127 -0.95 1.09 -8.51
C GLU A 127 0.17 0.08 -8.30
N ILE A 128 0.75 -0.45 -9.35
CA ILE A 128 1.88 -1.40 -9.26
C ILE A 128 3.10 -0.76 -8.61
N LEU A 129 3.43 0.47 -8.99
CA LEU A 129 4.55 1.20 -8.37
C LEU A 129 4.30 1.40 -6.87
N TYR A 130 3.09 1.77 -6.47
CA TYR A 130 2.73 1.94 -5.06
C TYR A 130 2.82 0.65 -4.27
N LEU A 131 2.25 -0.44 -4.78
CA LEU A 131 2.30 -1.74 -4.14
C LEU A 131 3.74 -2.25 -3.99
N ARG A 132 4.57 -2.06 -5.00
CA ARG A 132 5.97 -2.50 -4.98
C ARG A 132 6.85 -1.64 -4.09
N ILE A 133 6.76 -0.32 -4.20
CA ILE A 133 7.65 0.64 -3.52
C ILE A 133 7.22 0.82 -2.05
N PHE A 134 5.95 1.08 -1.80
CA PHE A 134 5.46 1.38 -0.45
C PHE A 134 4.96 0.14 0.28
N GLY A 135 4.36 -0.82 -0.44
CA GLY A 135 3.91 -2.07 0.14
C GLY A 135 5.00 -3.13 0.27
N SER A 136 6.16 -2.95 -0.38
CA SER A 136 7.25 -3.93 -0.42
C SER A 136 6.81 -5.33 -0.87
N LEU A 137 5.78 -5.41 -1.72
CA LEU A 137 5.17 -6.65 -2.15
C LEU A 137 5.97 -7.32 -3.29
N SER A 138 5.97 -8.65 -3.31
CA SER A 138 6.50 -9.43 -4.42
C SER A 138 5.60 -9.32 -5.66
N PHE A 139 6.12 -9.63 -6.84
CA PHE A 139 5.31 -9.63 -8.06
C PHE A 139 4.18 -10.67 -8.04
N LYS A 140 4.39 -11.78 -7.34
CA LYS A 140 3.35 -12.78 -7.11
C LYS A 140 2.20 -12.18 -6.31
N GLU A 141 2.50 -11.54 -5.18
CA GLU A 141 1.52 -10.89 -4.31
C GLU A 141 0.78 -9.75 -5.04
N ILE A 142 1.50 -8.94 -5.81
CA ILE A 142 0.90 -7.88 -6.64
C ILE A 142 -0.04 -8.50 -7.68
N GLY A 143 0.37 -9.58 -8.34
CA GLY A 143 -0.48 -10.30 -9.28
C GLY A 143 -1.78 -10.78 -8.62
N GLU A 144 -1.70 -11.35 -7.43
CA GLU A 144 -2.87 -11.78 -6.65
C GLU A 144 -3.80 -10.59 -6.33
N ILE A 145 -3.27 -9.48 -5.83
CA ILE A 145 -4.04 -8.28 -5.51
C ILE A 145 -4.71 -7.69 -6.75
N MET A 146 -4.00 -7.65 -7.87
CA MET A 146 -4.48 -7.07 -9.13
C MET A 146 -5.38 -8.02 -9.95
N GLY A 147 -5.55 -9.27 -9.51
CA GLY A 147 -6.24 -10.30 -10.29
C GLY A 147 -5.53 -10.65 -11.60
N LYS A 148 -4.20 -10.64 -11.60
CA LYS A 148 -3.31 -10.87 -12.74
C LYS A 148 -2.24 -11.91 -12.39
N THR A 149 -1.43 -12.30 -13.39
CA THR A 149 -0.30 -13.20 -13.17
C THR A 149 0.92 -12.47 -12.59
N GLU A 150 1.81 -13.24 -11.96
CA GLU A 150 3.11 -12.72 -11.50
C GLU A 150 3.91 -12.11 -12.66
N ASN A 151 3.94 -12.77 -13.80
CA ASN A 151 4.66 -12.28 -14.96
C ASN A 151 4.08 -10.97 -15.49
N TRP A 152 2.76 -10.84 -15.50
CA TRP A 152 2.11 -9.58 -15.84
C TRP A 152 2.53 -8.44 -14.89
N ALA A 153 2.54 -8.70 -13.58
CA ALA A 153 2.97 -7.72 -12.58
C ALA A 153 4.42 -7.30 -12.79
N ARG A 154 5.31 -8.26 -13.04
CA ARG A 154 6.73 -8.00 -13.31
C ARG A 154 6.93 -7.13 -14.55
N VAL A 155 6.35 -7.52 -15.66
CA VAL A 155 6.46 -6.77 -16.93
C VAL A 155 5.88 -5.37 -16.80
N THR A 156 4.72 -5.25 -16.18
CA THR A 156 4.04 -3.97 -15.99
C THR A 156 4.83 -3.05 -15.06
N PHE A 157 5.43 -3.57 -13.99
CA PHE A 157 6.30 -2.80 -13.10
C PHE A 157 7.52 -2.24 -13.83
N TYR A 158 8.23 -3.05 -14.62
CA TYR A 158 9.40 -2.57 -15.34
C TYR A 158 9.04 -1.54 -16.42
N ARG A 159 7.92 -1.69 -17.10
CA ARG A 159 7.41 -0.67 -18.04
C ARG A 159 7.07 0.63 -17.32
N ALA A 160 6.43 0.54 -16.17
CA ALA A 160 6.11 1.70 -15.33
C ALA A 160 7.39 2.42 -14.86
N LYS A 161 8.38 1.66 -14.41
CA LYS A 161 9.68 2.18 -13.96
C LYS A 161 10.44 2.90 -15.10
N GLU A 162 10.51 2.31 -16.27
CA GLU A 162 11.16 2.92 -17.43
C GLU A 162 10.46 4.21 -17.87
N ARG A 163 9.13 4.20 -17.89
CA ARG A 163 8.35 5.40 -18.17
C ARG A 163 8.64 6.52 -17.16
N LEU A 164 8.59 6.20 -15.88
CA LEU A 164 8.87 7.18 -14.81
C LEU A 164 10.28 7.73 -14.91
N LYS A 165 11.28 6.88 -15.18
CA LYS A 165 12.67 7.28 -15.39
C LYS A 165 12.82 8.24 -16.57
N LYS A 166 12.17 7.96 -17.69
CA LYS A 166 12.18 8.83 -18.86
C LYS A 166 11.59 10.20 -18.55
N GLU A 167 10.42 10.22 -17.91
CA GLU A 167 9.74 11.46 -17.50
C GLU A 167 10.54 12.28 -16.48
N MET A 168 11.37 11.64 -15.64
CA MET A 168 12.27 12.32 -14.72
C MET A 168 13.49 12.93 -15.43
N SER A 169 14.01 12.26 -16.47
CA SER A 169 15.17 12.72 -17.22
C SER A 169 14.88 13.86 -18.21
N GLU A 170 13.66 13.98 -18.69
CA GLU A 170 13.25 15.03 -19.62
C GLU A 170 13.14 16.44 -18.97
N ASN A 171 13.27 16.52 -17.65
CA ASN A 171 13.20 17.78 -16.89
C ASN A 171 14.57 18.23 -16.33
N GLU A 172 15.67 17.57 -16.69
CA GLU A 172 17.06 18.02 -16.46
C GLU A 172 17.60 18.74 -17.71
#